data_d9909db8057bcd198b41169e03bc5211
#
_entry.id   d9909db8057bcd198b41169e03bc5211
#
_cell.length_a   1.000
_cell.length_b   1.000
_cell.length_c   1.000
_cell.angle_alpha   90.00
_cell.angle_beta   90.00
_cell.angle_gamma   90.00
#
_symmetry.space_group_name_H-M   'P 1'
#
loop_
_entity.id
_entity.type
_entity.pdbx_description
1 polymer ?
#
loop_
_entity_poly.entity_id
_entity_poly.type
_entity_poly.pdbx_seq_one_letter_code
_entity_poly.pdbx_strand_id
1 'polypeptide(L)'
;MYDVWVATPEDTALGARPDRSALLRFVERFAMALADFGMQRMPARVFAYVLADDAERYTAAELASALQVSPAAISGAVRYLVQVRLLGREREPGERVDTYRVYDADLWYTIIVQRDQLLDQFLRLTAEGAELLGPDTPGGRRMRETYEFYMFMHRRLASLLDEWHEHKRTVLG
;
A
#
# COMPACT_ATOMS: atom_id res chain seq x y z
N MET A 1 12.20 7.93 19.87
CA MET A 1 13.46 8.15 19.13
C MET A 1 13.66 6.89 18.31
N TYR A 2 13.21 6.92 17.03
CA TYR A 2 13.42 5.80 16.10
C TYR A 2 14.77 6.03 15.45
N ASP A 3 15.76 5.19 15.79
CA ASP A 3 17.02 5.13 15.05
C ASP A 3 16.69 4.69 13.62
N VAL A 4 16.72 5.66 12.72
CA VAL A 4 16.55 5.39 11.30
C VAL A 4 17.80 4.63 10.86
N TRP A 5 17.61 3.40 10.44
CA TRP A 5 18.64 2.59 9.79
C TRP A 5 19.14 3.34 8.55
N VAL A 6 20.29 3.96 8.65
CA VAL A 6 21.05 4.49 7.52
C VAL A 6 22.07 3.42 7.16
N ALA A 7 21.88 2.73 6.05
CA ALA A 7 22.87 1.82 5.52
C ALA A 7 24.17 2.60 5.29
N THR A 8 25.24 2.18 5.91
CA THR A 8 26.56 2.72 5.60
C THR A 8 27.02 2.21 4.23
N PRO A 9 27.74 3.01 3.43
CA PRO A 9 28.14 2.64 2.06
C PRO A 9 29.03 1.38 1.97
N GLU A 10 29.51 0.85 3.07
CA GLU A 10 30.41 -0.32 3.10
C GLU A 10 29.70 -1.68 3.05
N ASP A 11 28.38 -1.75 3.26
CA ASP A 11 27.61 -3.00 3.21
C ASP A 11 26.99 -3.31 1.84
N THR A 12 27.26 -2.48 0.85
CA THR A 12 26.75 -2.68 -0.50
C THR A 12 27.75 -3.51 -1.31
N ALA A 13 27.78 -4.81 -1.10
CA ALA A 13 28.21 -5.76 -2.12
C ALA A 13 27.17 -5.72 -3.25
N LEU A 14 27.27 -4.70 -4.09
CA LEU A 14 26.48 -4.55 -5.31
C LEU A 14 26.79 -5.74 -6.24
N GLY A 15 25.81 -6.62 -6.48
CA GLY A 15 25.83 -7.48 -7.64
C GLY A 15 25.32 -8.91 -7.54
N ALA A 16 25.09 -9.49 -6.38
CA ALA A 16 24.48 -10.80 -6.29
C ALA A 16 22.98 -10.68 -5.96
N ARG A 17 22.12 -11.12 -6.87
CA ARG A 17 20.70 -11.30 -6.51
C ARG A 17 20.62 -12.10 -5.21
N PRO A 18 19.79 -11.66 -4.24
CA PRO A 18 19.63 -12.42 -3.00
C PRO A 18 19.21 -13.85 -3.34
N ASP A 19 19.78 -14.82 -2.62
CA ASP A 19 19.35 -16.20 -2.73
C ASP A 19 17.82 -16.27 -2.58
N ARG A 20 17.18 -16.93 -3.52
CA ARG A 20 15.71 -17.06 -3.56
C ARG A 20 15.12 -17.48 -2.23
N SER A 21 15.83 -18.33 -1.49
CA SER A 21 15.37 -18.77 -0.17
C SER A 21 15.45 -17.65 0.87
N ALA A 22 16.43 -16.76 0.78
CA ALA A 22 16.55 -15.58 1.63
C ALA A 22 15.45 -14.57 1.32
N LEU A 23 15.17 -14.30 0.04
CA LEU A 23 14.06 -13.46 -0.39
C LEU A 23 12.72 -13.97 0.15
N LEU A 24 12.42 -15.26 -0.02
CA LEU A 24 11.16 -15.83 0.46
C LEU A 24 11.03 -15.77 1.99
N ARG A 25 12.10 -16.00 2.74
CA ARG A 25 12.11 -15.81 4.20
C ARG A 25 11.83 -14.37 4.60
N PHE A 26 12.39 -13.40 3.88
CA PHE A 26 12.11 -11.98 4.10
C PHE A 26 10.64 -11.67 3.78
N VAL A 27 10.14 -12.11 2.63
CA VAL A 27 8.74 -11.94 2.20
C VAL A 27 7.75 -12.46 3.25
N GLU A 28 7.99 -13.66 3.83
CA GLU A 28 7.10 -14.19 4.88
C GLU A 28 7.11 -13.32 6.15
N ARG A 29 8.26 -12.83 6.59
CA ARG A 29 8.35 -11.94 7.75
C ARG A 29 7.67 -10.59 7.48
N PHE A 30 7.91 -10.03 6.31
CA PHE A 30 7.29 -8.76 5.93
C PHE A 30 5.77 -8.89 5.75
N ALA A 31 5.31 -10.00 5.17
CA ALA A 31 3.90 -10.31 5.06
C ALA A 31 3.21 -10.47 6.43
N MET A 32 3.91 -11.03 7.45
CA MET A 32 3.39 -11.07 8.81
C MET A 32 3.19 -9.65 9.37
N ALA A 33 4.19 -8.77 9.22
CA ALA A 33 4.06 -7.39 9.65
C ALA A 33 2.88 -6.67 8.96
N LEU A 34 2.72 -6.84 7.63
CA LEU A 34 1.58 -6.30 6.90
C LEU A 34 0.23 -6.87 7.37
N ALA A 35 0.21 -8.14 7.77
CA ALA A 35 -0.99 -8.77 8.33
C ALA A 35 -1.34 -8.21 9.73
N ASP A 36 -0.36 -7.89 10.56
CA ASP A 36 -0.55 -7.23 11.84
C ASP A 36 -1.12 -5.80 11.66
N PHE A 37 -0.84 -5.14 10.54
CA PHE A 37 -1.49 -3.89 10.12
C PHE A 37 -2.89 -4.09 9.50
N GLY A 38 -3.43 -5.32 9.52
CA GLY A 38 -4.79 -5.62 9.09
C GLY A 38 -4.95 -6.08 7.64
N MET A 39 -3.85 -6.30 6.90
CA MET A 39 -3.92 -6.87 5.57
C MET A 39 -4.20 -8.39 5.64
N GLN A 40 -5.06 -8.92 4.76
CA GLN A 40 -5.25 -10.37 4.67
C GLN A 40 -3.94 -11.08 4.29
N ARG A 41 -3.70 -12.26 4.86
CA ARG A 41 -2.42 -12.97 4.76
C ARG A 41 -1.93 -13.20 3.33
N MET A 42 -2.78 -13.65 2.41
CA MET A 42 -2.34 -13.92 1.03
C MET A 42 -2.06 -12.64 0.24
N PRO A 43 -2.90 -11.61 0.25
CA PRO A 43 -2.56 -10.28 -0.27
C PRO A 43 -1.24 -9.72 0.31
N ALA A 44 -1.01 -9.85 1.62
CA ALA A 44 0.22 -9.40 2.25
C ALA A 44 1.47 -10.11 1.69
N ARG A 45 1.40 -11.44 1.47
CA ARG A 45 2.50 -12.21 0.86
C ARG A 45 2.78 -11.78 -0.58
N VAL A 46 1.73 -11.59 -1.39
CA VAL A 46 1.87 -11.12 -2.78
C VAL A 46 2.46 -9.72 -2.82
N PHE A 47 1.94 -8.81 -2.00
CA PHE A 47 2.43 -7.43 -1.97
C PHE A 47 3.88 -7.34 -1.48
N ALA A 48 4.22 -8.07 -0.41
CA ALA A 48 5.60 -8.15 0.10
C ALA A 48 6.57 -8.71 -0.96
N TYR A 49 6.15 -9.71 -1.74
CA TYR A 49 6.96 -10.28 -2.81
C TYR A 49 7.20 -9.26 -3.94
N VAL A 50 6.14 -8.64 -4.45
CA VAL A 50 6.23 -7.66 -5.55
C VAL A 50 7.04 -6.41 -5.15
N LEU A 51 7.01 -6.02 -3.86
CA LEU A 51 7.85 -4.92 -3.35
C LEU A 51 9.33 -5.27 -3.19
N ALA A 52 9.64 -6.54 -2.95
CA ALA A 52 10.99 -6.96 -2.59
C ALA A 52 11.78 -7.60 -3.74
N ASP A 53 11.12 -8.00 -4.81
CA ASP A 53 11.73 -8.61 -5.98
C ASP A 53 12.02 -7.58 -7.08
N ASP A 54 13.04 -7.84 -7.89
CA ASP A 54 13.57 -6.88 -8.87
C ASP A 54 12.76 -6.81 -10.19
N ALA A 55 11.78 -7.70 -10.39
CA ALA A 55 11.02 -7.69 -11.62
C ALA A 55 9.98 -6.56 -11.65
N GLU A 56 9.89 -5.85 -12.76
CA GLU A 56 8.99 -4.71 -12.93
C GLU A 56 7.51 -5.10 -12.94
N ARG A 57 7.20 -6.31 -13.43
CA ARG A 57 5.82 -6.81 -13.58
C ARG A 57 5.75 -8.32 -13.45
N TYR A 58 4.60 -8.83 -13.09
CA TYR A 58 4.34 -10.26 -12.83
C TYR A 58 3.01 -10.68 -13.40
N THR A 59 2.95 -11.87 -13.99
CA THR A 59 1.70 -12.58 -14.22
C THR A 59 1.23 -13.28 -12.95
N ALA A 60 -0.06 -13.64 -12.88
CA ALA A 60 -0.57 -14.45 -11.78
C ALA A 60 0.11 -15.83 -11.68
N ALA A 61 0.53 -16.41 -12.81
CA ALA A 61 1.23 -17.69 -12.86
C ALA A 61 2.64 -17.58 -12.26
N GLU A 62 3.37 -16.53 -12.57
CA GLU A 62 4.70 -16.27 -11.99
C GLU A 62 4.61 -16.05 -10.49
N LEU A 63 3.64 -15.28 -10.00
CA LEU A 63 3.41 -15.10 -8.56
C LEU A 63 3.05 -16.41 -7.87
N ALA A 64 2.20 -17.25 -8.49
CA ALA A 64 1.85 -18.58 -7.95
C ALA A 64 3.07 -19.48 -7.84
N SER A 65 3.90 -19.52 -8.87
CA SER A 65 5.15 -20.27 -8.90
C SER A 65 6.17 -19.75 -7.89
N ALA A 66 6.34 -18.43 -7.82
CA ALA A 66 7.31 -17.79 -6.93
C ALA A 66 6.98 -18.03 -5.45
N LEU A 67 5.71 -17.85 -5.07
CA LEU A 67 5.23 -18.02 -3.70
C LEU A 67 4.83 -19.45 -3.34
N GLN A 68 4.91 -20.40 -4.31
CA GLN A 68 4.56 -21.82 -4.14
C GLN A 68 3.13 -22.00 -3.62
N VAL A 69 2.18 -21.32 -4.24
CA VAL A 69 0.75 -21.36 -3.87
C VAL A 69 -0.13 -21.65 -5.09
N SER A 70 -1.40 -21.97 -4.84
CA SER A 70 -2.32 -22.25 -5.94
C SER A 70 -2.65 -20.98 -6.76
N PRO A 71 -2.92 -21.11 -8.07
CA PRO A 71 -3.37 -19.99 -8.90
C PRO A 71 -4.64 -19.32 -8.38
N ALA A 72 -5.55 -20.08 -7.75
CA ALA A 72 -6.77 -19.55 -7.14
C ALA A 72 -6.48 -18.58 -5.97
N ALA A 73 -5.48 -18.93 -5.13
CA ALA A 73 -5.06 -18.07 -4.02
C ALA A 73 -4.48 -16.73 -4.54
N ILE A 74 -3.65 -16.79 -5.60
CA ILE A 74 -3.12 -15.58 -6.24
C ILE A 74 -4.22 -14.74 -6.87
N SER A 75 -5.15 -15.35 -7.60
CA SER A 75 -6.25 -14.62 -8.25
C SER A 75 -7.08 -13.79 -7.26
N GLY A 76 -7.38 -14.36 -6.07
CA GLY A 76 -8.04 -13.63 -5.00
C GLY A 76 -7.19 -12.47 -4.45
N ALA A 77 -5.91 -12.73 -4.20
CA ALA A 77 -4.98 -11.77 -3.64
C ALA A 77 -4.74 -10.58 -4.58
N VAL A 78 -4.44 -10.81 -5.86
CA VAL A 78 -4.19 -9.72 -6.83
C VAL A 78 -5.46 -8.90 -7.08
N ARG A 79 -6.64 -9.52 -7.11
CA ARG A 79 -7.91 -8.80 -7.24
C ARG A 79 -8.11 -7.82 -6.08
N TYR A 80 -7.88 -8.29 -4.86
CA TYR A 80 -7.93 -7.42 -3.67
C TYR A 80 -6.91 -6.28 -3.75
N LEU A 81 -5.64 -6.59 -4.07
CA LEU A 81 -4.58 -5.59 -4.14
C LEU A 81 -4.82 -4.54 -5.24
N VAL A 82 -5.40 -4.94 -6.37
CA VAL A 82 -5.84 -4.01 -7.43
C VAL A 82 -7.02 -3.17 -6.96
N GLN A 83 -7.99 -3.77 -6.28
CA GLN A 83 -9.15 -3.04 -5.74
C GLN A 83 -8.73 -1.97 -4.73
N VAL A 84 -7.78 -2.27 -3.84
CA VAL A 84 -7.25 -1.31 -2.86
C VAL A 84 -6.09 -0.47 -3.42
N ARG A 85 -5.79 -0.62 -4.71
CA ARG A 85 -4.81 0.15 -5.47
C ARG A 85 -3.36 0.06 -4.97
N LEU A 86 -3.01 -1.06 -4.37
CA LEU A 86 -1.63 -1.41 -4.04
C LEU A 86 -0.88 -2.01 -5.23
N LEU A 87 -1.60 -2.60 -6.20
CA LEU A 87 -1.06 -3.06 -7.47
C LEU A 87 -1.82 -2.44 -8.65
N GLY A 88 -1.10 -2.10 -9.71
CA GLY A 88 -1.64 -1.86 -11.03
C GLY A 88 -1.89 -3.19 -11.75
N ARG A 89 -2.94 -3.23 -12.57
CA ARG A 89 -3.19 -4.30 -13.53
C ARG A 89 -3.08 -3.74 -14.94
N GLU A 90 -2.25 -4.33 -15.75
CA GLU A 90 -2.01 -3.97 -17.14
C GLU A 90 -2.23 -5.17 -18.05
N ARG A 91 -2.54 -4.90 -19.31
CA ARG A 91 -2.62 -5.91 -20.35
C ARG A 91 -2.04 -5.32 -21.62
N GLU A 92 -1.02 -5.98 -22.16
CA GLU A 92 -0.43 -5.58 -23.43
C GLU A 92 -1.42 -5.82 -24.60
N PRO A 93 -1.47 -4.95 -25.59
CA PRO A 93 -2.30 -5.14 -26.78
C PRO A 93 -1.97 -6.47 -27.47
N GLY A 94 -2.98 -7.33 -27.64
CA GLY A 94 -2.83 -8.65 -28.25
C GLY A 94 -2.52 -9.78 -27.26
N GLU A 95 -2.19 -9.50 -26.02
CA GLU A 95 -1.99 -10.52 -24.98
C GLU A 95 -3.30 -10.87 -24.27
N ARG A 96 -3.37 -12.15 -23.82
CA ARG A 96 -4.54 -12.66 -23.07
C ARG A 96 -4.33 -12.68 -21.57
N VAL A 97 -3.11 -12.36 -21.13
CA VAL A 97 -2.71 -12.47 -19.72
C VAL A 97 -2.55 -11.08 -19.13
N ASP A 98 -3.13 -10.88 -17.95
CA ASP A 98 -2.92 -9.64 -17.17
C ASP A 98 -1.57 -9.71 -16.45
N THR A 99 -0.88 -8.58 -16.38
CA THR A 99 0.31 -8.37 -15.56
C THR A 99 0.01 -7.42 -14.42
N TYR A 100 0.76 -7.59 -13.35
CA TYR A 100 0.62 -6.83 -12.10
C TYR A 100 1.94 -6.20 -11.72
N ARG A 101 1.91 -4.95 -11.27
CA ARG A 101 3.09 -4.23 -10.78
C ARG A 101 2.75 -3.27 -9.66
N VAL A 102 3.73 -2.87 -8.87
CA VAL A 102 3.63 -1.68 -8.02
C VAL A 102 3.76 -0.41 -8.87
N TYR A 103 3.25 0.70 -8.39
CA TYR A 103 3.42 1.99 -9.06
C TYR A 103 4.80 2.56 -8.71
N ASP A 104 5.80 2.40 -9.61
CA ASP A 104 7.20 2.71 -9.33
C ASP A 104 7.49 4.18 -9.02
N ALA A 105 6.78 5.10 -9.69
CA ALA A 105 7.12 6.52 -9.58
C ALA A 105 6.71 7.12 -8.23
N ASP A 106 5.59 6.69 -7.65
CA ASP A 106 5.04 7.28 -6.44
C ASP A 106 4.00 6.40 -5.74
N LEU A 107 4.41 5.19 -5.36
CA LEU A 107 3.54 4.21 -4.71
C LEU A 107 2.76 4.83 -3.53
N TRP A 108 3.46 5.52 -2.64
CA TRP A 108 2.86 6.07 -1.43
C TRP A 108 1.91 7.24 -1.73
N TYR A 109 2.28 8.10 -2.67
CA TYR A 109 1.39 9.16 -3.17
C TYR A 109 0.12 8.56 -3.77
N THR A 110 0.27 7.59 -4.66
CA THR A 110 -0.86 6.92 -5.32
C THR A 110 -1.81 6.27 -4.31
N ILE A 111 -1.27 5.56 -3.31
CA ILE A 111 -2.06 4.93 -2.25
C ILE A 111 -2.84 5.96 -1.44
N ILE A 112 -2.24 7.10 -1.15
CA ILE A 112 -2.81 8.11 -0.28
C ILE A 112 -3.85 8.96 -1.04
N VAL A 113 -3.49 9.49 -2.20
CA VAL A 113 -4.36 10.40 -2.99
C VAL A 113 -5.59 9.68 -3.55
N GLN A 114 -5.46 8.42 -3.91
CA GLN A 114 -6.60 7.67 -4.46
C GLN A 114 -7.70 7.34 -3.43
N ARG A 115 -7.46 7.59 -2.15
CA ARG A 115 -8.48 7.48 -1.09
C ARG A 115 -9.33 8.73 -0.90
N ASP A 116 -9.01 9.83 -1.59
CA ASP A 116 -9.69 11.13 -1.47
C ASP A 116 -11.21 11.02 -1.70
N GLN A 117 -11.64 10.32 -2.74
CA GLN A 117 -13.07 10.17 -3.02
C GLN A 117 -13.83 9.41 -1.93
N LEU A 118 -13.20 8.39 -1.33
CA LEU A 118 -13.78 7.66 -0.20
C LEU A 118 -13.82 8.52 1.06
N LEU A 119 -12.79 9.33 1.25
CA LEU A 119 -12.71 10.27 2.37
C LEU A 119 -13.78 11.35 2.26
N ASP A 120 -14.01 11.91 1.08
CA ASP A 120 -15.08 12.88 0.83
C ASP A 120 -16.46 12.33 1.17
N GLN A 121 -16.75 11.10 0.75
CA GLN A 121 -18.02 10.46 1.11
C GLN A 121 -18.14 10.25 2.63
N PHE A 122 -17.06 9.79 3.26
CA PHE A 122 -17.00 9.58 4.70
C PHE A 122 -17.21 10.89 5.48
N LEU A 123 -16.57 11.97 5.04
CA LEU A 123 -16.73 13.31 5.64
C LEU A 123 -18.16 13.82 5.52
N ARG A 124 -18.80 13.68 4.35
CA ARG A 124 -20.22 14.05 4.17
C ARG A 124 -21.11 13.28 5.13
N LEU A 125 -20.95 11.97 5.25
CA LEU A 125 -21.77 11.13 6.14
C LEU A 125 -21.56 11.46 7.63
N THR A 126 -20.32 11.77 8.03
CA THR A 126 -20.03 12.16 9.42
C THR A 126 -20.59 13.54 9.77
N ALA A 127 -20.57 14.50 8.83
CA ALA A 127 -21.21 15.81 8.98
C ALA A 127 -22.73 15.67 9.09
N GLU A 128 -23.37 14.93 8.16
CA GLU A 128 -24.81 14.64 8.20
C GLU A 128 -25.22 13.95 9.51
N GLY A 129 -24.43 12.97 9.95
CA GLY A 129 -24.67 12.28 11.23
C GLY A 129 -24.56 13.20 12.44
N ALA A 130 -23.64 14.16 12.43
CA ALA A 130 -23.51 15.16 13.50
C ALA A 130 -24.74 16.07 13.58
N GLU A 131 -25.27 16.52 12.44
CA GLU A 131 -26.46 17.34 12.35
C GLU A 131 -27.72 16.55 12.77
N LEU A 132 -27.90 15.35 12.21
CA LEU A 132 -29.06 14.48 12.47
C LEU A 132 -29.20 14.12 13.95
N LEU A 133 -28.08 13.78 14.60
CA LEU A 133 -28.08 13.35 15.99
C LEU A 133 -28.12 14.52 16.98
N GLY A 134 -27.80 15.73 16.54
CA GLY A 134 -27.75 16.94 17.32
C GLY A 134 -26.48 17.12 18.14
N PRO A 135 -25.97 18.36 18.27
CA PRO A 135 -24.66 18.65 18.83
C PRO A 135 -24.52 18.30 20.33
N ASP A 136 -25.62 18.28 21.05
CA ASP A 136 -25.62 18.05 22.51
C ASP A 136 -25.75 16.57 22.88
N THR A 137 -25.98 15.70 21.91
CA THR A 137 -26.04 14.27 22.16
C THR A 137 -24.66 13.63 22.15
N PRO A 138 -24.43 12.52 22.89
CA PRO A 138 -23.17 11.80 22.80
C PRO A 138 -22.84 11.28 21.39
N GLY A 139 -23.86 10.91 20.61
CA GLY A 139 -23.72 10.46 19.21
C GLY A 139 -23.28 11.59 18.30
N GLY A 140 -23.97 12.75 18.38
CA GLY A 140 -23.64 13.92 17.58
C GLY A 140 -22.22 14.46 17.86
N ARG A 141 -21.82 14.50 19.13
CA ARG A 141 -20.45 14.89 19.51
C ARG A 141 -19.40 13.94 18.92
N ARG A 142 -19.60 12.62 18.97
CA ARG A 142 -18.67 11.65 18.36
C ARG A 142 -18.58 11.81 16.84
N MET A 143 -19.71 12.02 16.15
CA MET A 143 -19.70 12.26 14.70
C MET A 143 -18.96 13.54 14.34
N ARG A 144 -19.17 14.61 15.10
CA ARG A 144 -18.46 15.88 14.91
C ARG A 144 -16.96 15.73 15.15
N GLU A 145 -16.55 15.09 16.24
CA GLU A 145 -15.15 14.83 16.53
C GLU A 145 -14.50 13.99 15.42
N THR A 146 -15.21 12.98 14.94
CA THR A 146 -14.74 12.15 13.81
C THR A 146 -14.55 12.99 12.55
N TYR A 147 -15.51 13.82 12.20
CA TYR A 147 -15.42 14.74 11.07
C TYR A 147 -14.21 15.68 11.17
N GLU A 148 -14.04 16.36 12.30
CA GLU A 148 -12.94 17.30 12.52
C GLU A 148 -11.57 16.62 12.48
N PHE A 149 -11.46 15.41 13.05
CA PHE A 149 -10.22 14.63 12.99
C PHE A 149 -9.84 14.30 11.55
N TYR A 150 -10.76 13.76 10.76
CA TYR A 150 -10.47 13.41 9.37
C TYR A 150 -10.25 14.63 8.48
N MET A 151 -10.95 15.73 8.70
CA MET A 151 -10.68 17.01 8.03
C MET A 151 -9.30 17.58 8.37
N PHE A 152 -8.88 17.45 9.61
CA PHE A 152 -7.53 17.84 10.03
C PHE A 152 -6.47 16.97 9.32
N MET A 153 -6.66 15.64 9.33
CA MET A 153 -5.77 14.70 8.65
C MET A 153 -5.70 14.99 7.14
N HIS A 154 -6.82 15.19 6.48
CA HIS A 154 -6.89 15.49 5.05
C HIS A 154 -6.07 16.73 4.67
N ARG A 155 -6.25 17.82 5.41
CA ARG A 155 -5.49 19.06 5.16
C ARG A 155 -3.98 18.89 5.37
N ARG A 156 -3.58 18.07 6.34
CA ARG A 156 -2.16 17.79 6.60
C ARG A 156 -1.54 16.84 5.61
N LEU A 157 -2.35 15.96 5.05
CA LEU A 157 -1.87 14.93 4.14
C LEU A 157 -1.30 15.53 2.85
N ALA A 158 -1.92 16.57 2.30
CA ALA A 158 -1.41 17.27 1.12
C ALA A 158 0.01 17.83 1.36
N SER A 159 0.21 18.56 2.47
CA SER A 159 1.55 19.09 2.80
C SER A 159 2.57 17.98 3.11
N LEU A 160 2.14 16.89 3.74
CA LEU A 160 3.00 15.75 4.01
C LEU A 160 3.49 15.09 2.71
N LEU A 161 2.64 15.02 1.68
CA LEU A 161 3.02 14.49 0.38
C LEU A 161 4.02 15.39 -0.35
N ASP A 162 3.85 16.72 -0.29
CA ASP A 162 4.82 17.66 -0.84
C ASP A 162 6.18 17.56 -0.12
N GLU A 163 6.16 17.46 1.20
CA GLU A 163 7.35 17.25 2.02
C GLU A 163 8.03 15.91 1.69
N TRP A 164 7.24 14.86 1.45
CA TRP A 164 7.76 13.55 1.02
C TRP A 164 8.46 13.62 -0.34
N HIS A 165 7.87 14.31 -1.32
CA HIS A 165 8.48 14.49 -2.64
C HIS A 165 9.83 15.21 -2.55
N GLU A 166 9.92 16.26 -1.72
CA GLU A 166 11.17 16.96 -1.48
C GLU A 166 12.20 16.07 -0.80
N HIS A 167 11.78 15.35 0.25
CA HIS A 167 12.63 14.40 0.96
C HIS A 167 13.15 13.31 0.03
N LYS A 168 12.27 12.73 -0.80
CA LYS A 168 12.64 11.69 -1.78
C LYS A 168 13.72 12.18 -2.74
N ARG A 169 13.57 13.39 -3.29
CA ARG A 169 14.58 13.98 -4.18
C ARG A 169 15.92 14.21 -3.49
N THR A 170 15.90 14.53 -2.22
CA THR A 170 17.12 14.85 -1.47
C THR A 170 17.86 13.61 -1.01
N VAL A 171 17.16 12.54 -0.63
CA VAL A 171 17.72 11.37 0.04
C VAL A 171 17.85 10.17 -0.90
N LEU A 172 16.94 10.02 -1.85
CA LEU A 172 16.92 8.87 -2.78
C LEU A 172 17.43 9.21 -4.18
N GLY A 173 17.72 10.48 -4.46
CA GLY A 173 18.35 10.96 -5.70
C GLY A 173 17.43 11.21 -6.82
#